data_561374c3a9a05f370d2a1c9c43a39383
#
_entry.id   561374c3a9a05f370d2a1c9c43a39383
#
_cell.length_a   1.000
_cell.length_b   1.000
_cell.length_c   1.000
_cell.angle_alpha   90.00
_cell.angle_beta   90.00
_cell.angle_gamma   90.00
#
_symmetry.space_group_name_H-M   'P 1'
#
loop_
_entity.id
_entity.type
_entity.pdbx_description
1 polymer ?
#
loop_
_entity_poly.entity_id
_entity_poly.type
_entity_poly.pdbx_seq_one_letter_code
_entity_poly.pdbx_strand_id
1 'polypeptide(L)'
;LGLSNIELYGVSQALIENKQSALYGEAYNLSYTDIYDFSSKKQGLKKFMIELGIYHLELDLPWDEPVPEAMWQRVVDYCVNDVIATEAVFESREQDFVARQILSEISGLSVNHTTQAHTAKIIFGGDKNPQAQFVYTDLSTRFPGYVFDGKESRYHGEVVGEGGYVYAEPGMYTDVAVLDIASMHPTSIEQLDLFGPYTEKFSELKEARLAIKRKEYDSARSLLDGKLGRFLDGAERDPSSAAALSYALKIVINIVYGLTSARFENPFRDNRNKDNIVAKRGALFMVDLKEAVQDQGFQVVHIKTDSIKIPGATPEIIDFIMDFGHQYGYEFEHEGTYDRFCLVNDAVYIARDGAAWTAVGAQFQHPFVFKQLFTFEELQFNDFCETRNVTQGSMYLDFSDPDNGDFDEMVHVGRTGSFVPVLNGGGNLWRVKDGKLYAVAGTKGWRWVIRDVAKEREANGELDIDMTYFEHLRQQALDAINKQGSYEDFINKEE
;
A
#
# COMPACT_ATOMS: atom_id res chain seq x y z
N LEU A 1 -38.77 5.79 2.68
CA LEU A 1 -38.97 4.63 1.80
C LEU A 1 -40.24 3.81 2.15
N GLY A 2 -40.94 4.10 3.25
CA GLY A 2 -42.19 3.42 3.65
C GLY A 2 -42.02 2.00 4.18
N LEU A 3 -40.80 1.54 4.41
CA LEU A 3 -40.51 0.25 5.02
C LEU A 3 -40.60 0.35 6.55
N SER A 4 -41.13 -0.71 7.17
CA SER A 4 -41.07 -0.90 8.63
C SER A 4 -39.63 -1.21 9.08
N ASN A 5 -39.37 -1.06 10.38
CA ASN A 5 -38.05 -1.39 10.95
C ASN A 5 -37.65 -2.85 10.70
N ILE A 6 -38.62 -3.79 10.71
CA ILE A 6 -38.37 -5.21 10.43
C ILE A 6 -37.96 -5.42 8.98
N GLU A 7 -38.63 -4.75 8.03
CA GLU A 7 -38.28 -4.84 6.61
C GLU A 7 -36.91 -4.19 6.32
N LEU A 8 -36.60 -3.04 6.95
CA LEU A 8 -35.28 -2.41 6.86
C LEU A 8 -34.19 -3.32 7.41
N TYR A 9 -34.44 -3.99 8.53
CA TYR A 9 -33.53 -4.97 9.10
C TYR A 9 -33.30 -6.13 8.13
N GLY A 10 -34.37 -6.68 7.53
CA GLY A 10 -34.26 -7.76 6.54
C GLY A 10 -33.44 -7.37 5.31
N VAL A 11 -33.59 -6.14 4.81
CA VAL A 11 -32.78 -5.61 3.70
C VAL A 11 -31.32 -5.46 4.13
N SER A 12 -31.06 -4.91 5.31
CA SER A 12 -29.69 -4.76 5.86
C SER A 12 -29.00 -6.12 5.98
N GLN A 13 -29.68 -7.13 6.53
CA GLN A 13 -29.17 -8.50 6.63
C GLN A 13 -28.80 -9.08 5.26
N ALA A 14 -29.70 -8.93 4.28
CA ALA A 14 -29.49 -9.43 2.93
C ALA A 14 -28.27 -8.73 2.24
N LEU A 15 -28.04 -7.45 2.52
CA LEU A 15 -26.86 -6.71 2.04
C LEU A 15 -25.56 -7.22 2.70
N ILE A 16 -25.56 -7.43 4.02
CA ILE A 16 -24.40 -7.95 4.76
C ILE A 16 -24.03 -9.35 4.27
N GLU A 17 -25.02 -10.17 3.92
CA GLU A 17 -24.84 -11.52 3.37
C GLU A 17 -24.49 -11.54 1.87
N ASN A 18 -24.24 -10.39 1.24
CA ASN A 18 -23.96 -10.25 -0.21
C ASN A 18 -25.04 -10.83 -1.13
N LYS A 19 -26.31 -10.79 -0.72
CA LYS A 19 -27.42 -11.18 -1.58
C LYS A 19 -27.71 -10.08 -2.60
N GLN A 20 -27.30 -10.28 -3.85
CA GLN A 20 -27.47 -9.31 -4.95
C GLN A 20 -28.92 -8.84 -5.15
N SER A 21 -29.89 -9.68 -4.76
CA SER A 21 -31.31 -9.33 -4.84
C SER A 21 -31.77 -8.33 -3.77
N ALA A 22 -30.93 -7.94 -2.82
CA ALA A 22 -31.28 -6.99 -1.78
C ALA A 22 -31.31 -5.52 -2.26
N LEU A 23 -30.59 -5.21 -3.36
CA LEU A 23 -30.59 -3.89 -3.98
C LEU A 23 -31.18 -3.97 -5.37
N TYR A 24 -32.36 -3.39 -5.57
CA TYR A 24 -33.02 -3.31 -6.87
C TYR A 24 -33.87 -2.04 -6.98
N GLY A 25 -34.26 -1.69 -8.22
CA GLY A 25 -35.12 -0.57 -8.52
C GLY A 25 -34.46 0.77 -8.21
N GLU A 26 -35.18 1.65 -7.53
CA GLU A 26 -34.73 3.02 -7.27
C GLU A 26 -33.51 3.14 -6.35
N ALA A 27 -33.16 2.09 -5.62
CA ALA A 27 -31.94 2.07 -4.79
C ALA A 27 -30.67 2.29 -5.62
N TYR A 28 -30.63 1.84 -6.86
CA TYR A 28 -29.50 2.10 -7.78
C TYR A 28 -29.45 3.55 -8.31
N ASN A 29 -30.55 4.29 -8.18
CA ASN A 29 -30.66 5.65 -8.68
C ASN A 29 -30.31 6.69 -7.63
N LEU A 30 -30.04 6.28 -6.38
CA LEU A 30 -29.58 7.19 -5.34
C LEU A 30 -28.17 7.70 -5.69
N SER A 31 -27.99 9.01 -5.56
CA SER A 31 -26.67 9.61 -5.67
C SER A 31 -25.88 9.27 -4.42
N TYR A 32 -24.98 8.32 -4.55
CA TYR A 32 -24.03 7.93 -3.50
C TYR A 32 -22.67 7.66 -4.10
N THR A 33 -21.64 7.65 -3.28
CA THR A 33 -20.33 7.15 -3.65
C THR A 33 -19.73 6.41 -2.47
N ASP A 34 -19.02 5.33 -2.76
CA ASP A 34 -18.35 4.50 -1.75
C ASP A 34 -16.86 4.89 -1.67
N ILE A 35 -16.46 5.47 -0.53
CA ILE A 35 -15.06 5.87 -0.31
C ILE A 35 -14.13 4.67 -0.45
N TYR A 36 -14.52 3.49 0.06
CA TYR A 36 -13.70 2.30 -0.08
C TYR A 36 -13.49 1.92 -1.55
N ASP A 37 -14.48 2.14 -2.41
CA ASP A 37 -14.38 1.78 -3.82
C ASP A 37 -13.43 2.72 -4.60
N PHE A 38 -13.53 4.03 -4.39
CA PHE A 38 -12.70 4.98 -5.14
C PHE A 38 -11.32 5.24 -4.50
N SER A 39 -11.17 5.06 -3.18
CA SER A 39 -9.90 5.33 -2.50
C SER A 39 -8.77 4.45 -3.00
N SER A 40 -7.60 5.05 -3.19
CA SER A 40 -6.35 4.32 -3.47
C SER A 40 -5.87 3.52 -2.26
N LYS A 41 -6.28 3.92 -1.05
CA LYS A 41 -5.96 3.24 0.20
C LYS A 41 -7.15 2.40 0.69
N LYS A 42 -7.02 1.07 0.59
CA LYS A 42 -8.06 0.12 0.96
C LYS A 42 -7.95 -0.28 2.42
N GLN A 43 -8.73 0.37 3.28
CA GLN A 43 -8.79 0.05 4.72
C GLN A 43 -10.16 0.40 5.32
N GLY A 44 -10.48 -0.18 6.48
CA GLY A 44 -11.73 0.09 7.18
C GLY A 44 -11.76 1.49 7.82
N LEU A 45 -12.97 2.01 8.06
CA LEU A 45 -13.22 3.32 8.65
C LEU A 45 -12.44 3.53 9.96
N LYS A 46 -12.47 2.56 10.87
CA LYS A 46 -11.79 2.66 12.18
C LYS A 46 -10.28 2.84 12.07
N LYS A 47 -9.65 2.25 11.06
CA LYS A 47 -8.22 2.46 10.81
C LYS A 47 -7.93 3.86 10.28
N PHE A 48 -8.79 4.40 9.41
CA PHE A 48 -8.70 5.81 8.99
C PHE A 48 -8.88 6.76 10.18
N MET A 49 -9.83 6.49 11.07
CA MET A 49 -10.05 7.30 12.29
C MET A 49 -8.77 7.42 13.12
N ILE A 50 -8.10 6.29 13.36
CA ILE A 50 -6.83 6.27 14.12
C ILE A 50 -5.76 7.11 13.41
N GLU A 51 -5.60 6.95 12.10
CA GLU A 51 -4.60 7.68 11.30
C GLU A 51 -4.87 9.19 11.25
N LEU A 52 -6.15 9.58 11.16
CA LEU A 52 -6.58 10.98 11.15
C LEU A 52 -6.66 11.60 12.55
N GLY A 53 -6.41 10.82 13.61
CA GLY A 53 -6.49 11.30 14.99
C GLY A 53 -7.90 11.56 15.49
N ILE A 54 -8.91 10.99 14.83
CA ILE A 54 -10.32 11.09 15.23
C ILE A 54 -10.59 10.17 16.40
N TYR A 55 -11.49 10.59 17.31
CA TYR A 55 -11.89 9.76 18.45
C TYR A 55 -12.45 8.41 17.97
N HIS A 56 -11.93 7.33 18.56
CA HIS A 56 -12.28 5.96 18.18
C HIS A 56 -13.32 5.41 19.17
N LEU A 57 -14.55 5.30 18.70
CA LEU A 57 -15.65 4.71 19.47
C LEU A 57 -16.06 3.37 18.87
N GLU A 58 -16.23 2.35 19.73
CA GLU A 58 -16.76 1.04 19.36
C GLU A 58 -17.97 0.66 20.23
N LEU A 59 -18.89 -0.10 19.64
CA LEU A 59 -20.00 -0.71 20.32
C LEU A 59 -19.71 -2.19 20.56
N ASP A 60 -19.84 -2.63 21.82
CA ASP A 60 -19.80 -4.05 22.20
C ASP A 60 -21.24 -4.60 22.27
N LEU A 61 -21.93 -4.54 21.14
CA LEU A 61 -23.30 -5.03 21.01
C LEU A 61 -23.35 -6.09 19.90
N PRO A 62 -24.09 -7.20 20.12
CA PRO A 62 -24.36 -8.15 19.07
C PRO A 62 -25.07 -7.47 17.89
N TRP A 63 -24.61 -7.73 16.68
CA TRP A 63 -25.15 -7.12 15.47
C TRP A 63 -26.49 -7.73 15.03
N ASP A 64 -26.82 -8.92 15.55
CA ASP A 64 -27.98 -9.77 15.23
C ASP A 64 -29.02 -9.81 16.36
N GLU A 65 -28.82 -9.06 17.43
CA GLU A 65 -29.76 -8.97 18.54
C GLU A 65 -30.38 -7.57 18.65
N PRO A 66 -31.63 -7.45 19.20
CA PRO A 66 -32.24 -6.15 19.46
C PRO A 66 -31.44 -5.35 20.48
N VAL A 67 -31.20 -4.06 20.16
CA VAL A 67 -30.52 -3.15 21.08
C VAL A 67 -31.42 -2.82 22.27
N PRO A 68 -30.97 -3.01 23.53
CA PRO A 68 -31.71 -2.59 24.72
C PRO A 68 -31.94 -1.07 24.71
N GLU A 69 -33.12 -0.63 25.18
CA GLU A 69 -33.49 0.78 25.19
C GLU A 69 -32.49 1.67 25.95
N ALA A 70 -31.93 1.15 27.05
CA ALA A 70 -30.89 1.82 27.82
C ALA A 70 -29.59 2.12 27.02
N MET A 71 -29.38 1.42 25.91
CA MET A 71 -28.19 1.58 25.05
C MET A 71 -28.46 2.47 23.82
N TRP A 72 -29.67 2.92 23.57
CA TRP A 72 -30.01 3.68 22.36
C TRP A 72 -29.18 4.95 22.21
N GLN A 73 -28.96 5.70 23.30
CA GLN A 73 -28.15 6.92 23.22
C GLN A 73 -26.71 6.59 22.81
N ARG A 74 -26.15 5.51 23.35
CA ARG A 74 -24.79 5.06 22.97
C ARG A 74 -24.70 4.68 21.49
N VAL A 75 -25.75 4.06 20.95
CA VAL A 75 -25.83 3.73 19.50
C VAL A 75 -25.93 5.01 18.68
N VAL A 76 -26.69 6.01 19.13
CA VAL A 76 -26.77 7.32 18.46
C VAL A 76 -25.39 7.99 18.44
N ASP A 77 -24.70 8.05 19.57
CA ASP A 77 -23.38 8.66 19.69
C ASP A 77 -22.35 7.94 18.79
N TYR A 78 -22.42 6.63 18.73
CA TYR A 78 -21.60 5.82 17.81
C TYR A 78 -21.89 6.15 16.35
N CYS A 79 -23.16 6.21 15.94
CA CYS A 79 -23.55 6.56 14.57
C CYS A 79 -23.11 7.97 14.19
N VAL A 80 -23.28 8.93 15.08
CA VAL A 80 -22.82 10.31 14.85
C VAL A 80 -21.30 10.36 14.67
N ASN A 81 -20.57 9.65 15.51
CA ASN A 81 -19.12 9.56 15.39
C ASN A 81 -18.67 8.93 14.06
N ASP A 82 -19.35 7.87 13.60
CA ASP A 82 -19.05 7.24 12.31
C ASP A 82 -19.37 8.15 11.11
N VAL A 83 -20.42 8.97 11.19
CA VAL A 83 -20.74 9.97 10.16
C VAL A 83 -19.64 11.04 10.09
N ILE A 84 -19.26 11.62 11.22
CA ILE A 84 -18.18 12.62 11.30
C ILE A 84 -16.87 12.03 10.75
N ALA A 85 -16.55 10.79 11.15
CA ALA A 85 -15.37 10.10 10.67
C ALA A 85 -15.42 9.84 9.15
N THR A 86 -16.58 9.48 8.62
CA THR A 86 -16.76 9.23 7.18
C THR A 86 -16.55 10.52 6.37
N GLU A 87 -17.04 11.65 6.85
CA GLU A 87 -16.82 12.96 6.23
C GLU A 87 -15.33 13.31 6.22
N ALA A 88 -14.65 13.22 7.36
CA ALA A 88 -13.21 13.48 7.44
C ALA A 88 -12.36 12.53 6.56
N VAL A 89 -12.76 11.26 6.44
CA VAL A 89 -12.11 10.32 5.53
C VAL A 89 -12.34 10.74 4.07
N PHE A 90 -13.55 11.15 3.71
CA PHE A 90 -13.83 11.67 2.37
C PHE A 90 -12.94 12.86 2.03
N GLU A 91 -12.87 13.87 2.91
CA GLU A 91 -11.99 15.04 2.74
C GLU A 91 -10.52 14.62 2.59
N SER A 92 -10.04 13.68 3.40
CA SER A 92 -8.67 13.17 3.30
C SER A 92 -8.40 12.39 2.01
N ARG A 93 -9.43 11.96 1.29
CA ARG A 93 -9.40 11.23 0.02
C ARG A 93 -9.98 12.01 -1.16
N GLU A 94 -10.17 13.31 -1.02
CA GLU A 94 -10.73 14.17 -2.07
C GLU A 94 -9.99 14.02 -3.40
N GLN A 95 -8.66 13.94 -3.35
CA GLN A 95 -7.84 13.72 -4.55
C GLN A 95 -8.19 12.42 -5.28
N ASP A 96 -8.46 11.34 -4.55
CA ASP A 96 -8.90 10.06 -5.13
C ASP A 96 -10.28 10.20 -5.77
N PHE A 97 -11.18 10.99 -5.16
CA PHE A 97 -12.51 11.23 -5.70
C PHE A 97 -12.47 12.10 -6.96
N VAL A 98 -11.67 13.16 -6.98
CA VAL A 98 -11.42 13.97 -8.18
C VAL A 98 -10.88 13.10 -9.33
N ALA A 99 -9.93 12.20 -9.02
CA ALA A 99 -9.46 11.25 -10.03
C ALA A 99 -10.59 10.35 -10.55
N ARG A 100 -11.50 9.88 -9.68
CA ARG A 100 -12.68 9.11 -10.09
C ARG A 100 -13.63 9.94 -10.99
N GLN A 101 -13.84 11.21 -10.70
CA GLN A 101 -14.63 12.11 -11.55
C GLN A 101 -13.99 12.27 -12.94
N ILE A 102 -12.68 12.46 -13.01
CA ILE A 102 -11.93 12.50 -14.28
C ILE A 102 -12.11 11.21 -15.08
N LEU A 103 -11.98 10.05 -14.43
CA LEU A 103 -12.18 8.75 -15.07
C LEU A 103 -13.63 8.57 -15.56
N SER A 104 -14.61 9.03 -14.80
CA SER A 104 -16.02 9.06 -15.20
C SER A 104 -16.22 9.83 -16.50
N GLU A 105 -15.60 10.98 -16.61
CA GLU A 105 -15.69 11.83 -17.81
C GLU A 105 -15.00 11.23 -19.03
N ILE A 106 -13.81 10.64 -18.86
CA ILE A 106 -13.08 10.00 -19.97
C ILE A 106 -13.80 8.74 -20.46
N SER A 107 -14.30 7.91 -19.55
CA SER A 107 -14.95 6.64 -19.89
C SER A 107 -16.41 6.76 -20.30
N GLY A 108 -17.10 7.83 -19.86
CA GLY A 108 -18.53 8.00 -19.98
C GLY A 108 -19.36 7.14 -19.02
N LEU A 109 -18.73 6.51 -18.01
CA LEU A 109 -19.42 5.77 -16.97
C LEU A 109 -19.68 6.66 -15.73
N SER A 110 -20.70 6.31 -14.93
CA SER A 110 -20.96 7.00 -13.66
C SER A 110 -19.80 6.82 -12.68
N VAL A 111 -19.58 7.80 -11.78
CA VAL A 111 -18.60 7.75 -10.69
C VAL A 111 -18.77 6.52 -9.77
N ASN A 112 -19.95 5.91 -9.75
CA ASN A 112 -20.26 4.71 -8.97
C ASN A 112 -19.78 3.40 -9.61
N HIS A 113 -19.25 3.45 -10.82
CA HIS A 113 -18.57 2.29 -11.41
C HIS A 113 -17.17 2.14 -10.80
N THR A 114 -16.71 0.89 -10.71
CA THR A 114 -15.39 0.58 -10.16
C THR A 114 -14.26 1.15 -11.04
N THR A 115 -13.09 1.37 -10.46
CA THR A 115 -11.90 1.76 -11.23
C THR A 115 -11.59 0.77 -12.35
N GLN A 116 -11.80 -0.54 -12.09
CA GLN A 116 -11.67 -1.59 -13.10
C GLN A 116 -12.63 -1.36 -14.28
N ALA A 117 -13.88 -1.02 -14.03
CA ALA A 117 -14.89 -0.79 -15.08
C ALA A 117 -14.53 0.44 -15.93
N HIS A 118 -14.13 1.55 -15.30
CA HIS A 118 -13.62 2.72 -16.02
C HIS A 118 -12.41 2.37 -16.89
N THR A 119 -11.44 1.66 -16.33
CA THR A 119 -10.22 1.26 -17.02
C THR A 119 -10.52 0.36 -18.22
N ALA A 120 -11.37 -0.66 -18.04
CA ALA A 120 -11.79 -1.55 -19.11
C ALA A 120 -12.52 -0.78 -20.22
N LYS A 121 -13.39 0.16 -19.86
CA LYS A 121 -14.11 1.00 -20.82
C LYS A 121 -13.18 1.90 -21.62
N ILE A 122 -12.14 2.45 -21.00
CA ILE A 122 -11.16 3.32 -21.66
C ILE A 122 -10.31 2.52 -22.64
N ILE A 123 -9.83 1.33 -22.24
CA ILE A 123 -8.88 0.52 -23.04
C ILE A 123 -9.61 -0.32 -24.08
N PHE A 124 -10.68 -1.03 -23.69
CA PHE A 124 -11.39 -2.00 -24.57
C PHE A 124 -12.67 -1.45 -25.21
N GLY A 125 -13.04 -0.21 -24.86
CA GLY A 125 -14.26 0.40 -25.40
C GLY A 125 -15.53 -0.36 -24.99
N GLY A 126 -16.25 -0.89 -25.98
CA GLY A 126 -17.48 -1.67 -25.74
C GLY A 126 -17.32 -3.18 -25.95
N ASP A 127 -16.11 -3.66 -26.15
CA ASP A 127 -15.87 -5.09 -26.36
C ASP A 127 -16.19 -5.88 -25.08
N LYS A 128 -17.03 -6.90 -25.24
CA LYS A 128 -17.46 -7.77 -24.13
C LYS A 128 -16.52 -8.96 -23.90
N ASN A 129 -15.64 -9.23 -24.85
CA ASN A 129 -14.69 -10.34 -24.79
C ASN A 129 -13.30 -9.93 -25.34
N PRO A 130 -12.66 -8.90 -24.76
CA PRO A 130 -11.39 -8.40 -25.25
C PRO A 130 -10.27 -9.45 -25.18
N GLN A 131 -10.38 -10.42 -24.26
CA GLN A 131 -9.40 -11.49 -24.09
C GLN A 131 -9.20 -12.35 -25.35
N ALA A 132 -10.19 -12.38 -26.24
CA ALA A 132 -10.08 -13.10 -27.53
C ALA A 132 -8.98 -12.52 -28.43
N GLN A 133 -8.59 -11.28 -28.21
CA GLN A 133 -7.55 -10.54 -28.97
C GLN A 133 -6.19 -10.54 -28.26
N PHE A 134 -6.10 -11.01 -27.02
CA PHE A 134 -4.87 -10.95 -26.24
C PHE A 134 -3.77 -11.84 -26.81
N VAL A 135 -2.55 -11.36 -26.71
CA VAL A 135 -1.33 -12.09 -27.12
C VAL A 135 -0.69 -12.71 -25.89
N TYR A 136 -0.46 -14.01 -25.94
CA TYR A 136 0.34 -14.71 -24.93
C TYR A 136 1.70 -15.05 -25.51
N THR A 137 2.75 -14.64 -24.81
CA THR A 137 4.14 -14.89 -25.18
C THR A 137 4.76 -15.89 -24.22
N ASP A 138 5.30 -17.00 -24.76
CA ASP A 138 6.16 -17.89 -23.98
C ASP A 138 7.51 -17.18 -23.75
N LEU A 139 7.79 -16.82 -22.51
CA LEU A 139 8.99 -16.07 -22.16
C LEU A 139 10.28 -16.86 -22.41
N SER A 140 10.24 -18.20 -22.44
CA SER A 140 11.42 -19.02 -22.77
C SER A 140 11.99 -18.76 -24.17
N THR A 141 11.16 -18.21 -25.06
CA THR A 141 11.61 -17.79 -26.40
C THR A 141 12.45 -16.51 -26.41
N ARG A 142 12.27 -15.65 -25.42
CA ARG A 142 13.00 -14.38 -25.25
C ARG A 142 14.12 -14.48 -24.22
N PHE A 143 13.94 -15.36 -23.23
CA PHE A 143 14.87 -15.63 -22.14
C PHE A 143 15.23 -17.13 -22.16
N PRO A 144 16.20 -17.56 -23.00
CA PRO A 144 16.58 -18.96 -23.11
C PRO A 144 17.05 -19.52 -21.78
N GLY A 145 16.46 -20.64 -21.36
CA GLY A 145 16.73 -21.26 -20.07
C GLY A 145 15.69 -20.90 -18.98
N TYR A 146 14.75 -20.03 -19.25
CA TYR A 146 13.60 -19.81 -18.36
C TYR A 146 12.68 -21.05 -18.35
N VAL A 147 12.31 -21.49 -17.14
CA VAL A 147 11.41 -22.63 -16.92
C VAL A 147 10.36 -22.25 -15.86
N PHE A 148 9.10 -22.54 -16.17
CA PHE A 148 7.99 -22.50 -15.20
C PHE A 148 7.39 -23.91 -15.09
N ASP A 149 7.46 -24.53 -13.92
CA ASP A 149 6.99 -25.90 -13.68
C ASP A 149 5.52 -25.97 -13.21
N GLY A 150 4.80 -24.83 -13.20
CA GLY A 150 3.42 -24.69 -12.71
C GLY A 150 3.34 -24.22 -11.26
N LYS A 151 4.46 -24.11 -10.54
CA LYS A 151 4.56 -23.59 -9.17
C LYS A 151 5.70 -22.60 -9.01
N GLU A 152 6.86 -22.90 -9.54
CA GLU A 152 8.07 -22.12 -9.38
C GLU A 152 8.66 -21.76 -10.73
N SER A 153 9.20 -20.55 -10.81
CA SER A 153 9.91 -20.03 -11.98
C SER A 153 11.40 -20.03 -11.68
N ARG A 154 12.21 -20.55 -12.62
CA ARG A 154 13.67 -20.60 -12.53
C ARG A 154 14.32 -20.03 -13.77
N TYR A 155 15.40 -19.27 -13.55
CA TYR A 155 16.22 -18.70 -14.62
C TYR A 155 17.66 -18.50 -14.15
N HIS A 156 18.65 -18.98 -14.93
CA HIS A 156 20.09 -18.96 -14.60
C HIS A 156 20.42 -19.46 -13.18
N GLY A 157 19.69 -20.48 -12.71
CA GLY A 157 19.85 -21.00 -11.35
C GLY A 157 19.14 -20.23 -10.24
N GLU A 158 18.58 -19.06 -10.55
CA GLU A 158 17.83 -18.23 -9.63
C GLU A 158 16.35 -18.64 -9.58
N VAL A 159 15.74 -18.51 -8.42
CA VAL A 159 14.29 -18.60 -8.25
C VAL A 159 13.70 -17.21 -8.44
N VAL A 160 12.78 -17.08 -9.39
CA VAL A 160 12.13 -15.81 -9.71
C VAL A 160 10.73 -15.78 -9.10
N GLY A 161 10.49 -14.85 -8.19
CA GLY A 161 9.21 -14.73 -7.48
C GLY A 161 8.01 -14.40 -8.36
N GLU A 162 6.78 -14.54 -7.83
CA GLU A 162 5.54 -14.22 -8.55
C GLU A 162 5.43 -12.75 -8.95
N GLY A 163 5.92 -11.82 -8.10
CA GLY A 163 5.83 -10.37 -8.28
C GLY A 163 7.06 -9.70 -8.84
N GLY A 164 8.19 -10.41 -8.97
CA GLY A 164 9.45 -9.85 -9.43
C GLY A 164 10.66 -10.64 -8.96
N TYR A 165 11.85 -10.14 -9.28
CA TYR A 165 13.11 -10.68 -8.80
C TYR A 165 13.58 -9.90 -7.57
N VAL A 166 14.10 -10.63 -6.59
CA VAL A 166 14.68 -10.06 -5.37
C VAL A 166 16.06 -10.70 -5.16
N TYR A 167 17.06 -9.85 -4.92
CA TYR A 167 18.42 -10.24 -4.60
C TYR A 167 18.95 -9.37 -3.46
N ALA A 168 19.67 -9.95 -2.51
CA ALA A 168 20.23 -9.21 -1.39
C ALA A 168 21.58 -9.82 -0.95
N GLU A 169 22.56 -8.96 -0.78
CA GLU A 169 23.81 -9.24 -0.06
C GLU A 169 23.80 -8.36 1.21
N PRO A 170 23.33 -8.88 2.36
CA PRO A 170 23.31 -8.12 3.60
C PRO A 170 24.70 -7.60 3.99
N GLY A 171 24.76 -6.34 4.44
CA GLY A 171 26.02 -5.69 4.78
C GLY A 171 25.87 -4.16 4.93
N MET A 172 26.99 -3.51 5.23
CA MET A 172 27.11 -2.07 5.25
C MET A 172 27.91 -1.58 4.05
N TYR A 173 27.38 -0.61 3.33
CA TYR A 173 27.93 -0.08 2.09
C TYR A 173 27.94 1.43 2.10
N THR A 174 28.83 2.02 1.30
CA THR A 174 28.89 3.48 1.03
C THR A 174 28.79 3.73 -0.46
N ASP A 175 28.42 4.95 -0.82
CA ASP A 175 28.34 5.42 -2.21
C ASP A 175 27.50 4.48 -3.10
N VAL A 176 26.29 4.17 -2.64
CA VAL A 176 25.40 3.19 -3.29
C VAL A 176 24.47 3.89 -4.26
N ALA A 177 24.73 3.77 -5.55
CA ALA A 177 23.82 4.28 -6.58
C ALA A 177 22.52 3.46 -6.60
N VAL A 178 21.41 4.18 -6.72
CA VAL A 178 20.04 3.62 -6.82
C VAL A 178 19.50 3.92 -8.20
N LEU A 179 19.28 2.88 -8.99
CA LEU A 179 18.63 3.00 -10.29
C LEU A 179 17.31 2.24 -10.27
N ASP A 180 16.26 2.88 -10.76
CA ASP A 180 14.89 2.35 -10.77
C ASP A 180 14.31 2.35 -12.17
N ILE A 181 13.52 1.33 -12.52
CA ILE A 181 12.87 1.27 -13.83
C ILE A 181 11.59 2.10 -13.82
N ALA A 182 11.56 3.13 -14.64
CA ALA A 182 10.35 3.92 -14.85
C ALA A 182 9.22 3.06 -15.41
N SER A 183 8.22 2.74 -14.58
CA SER A 183 7.02 2.00 -15.00
C SER A 183 7.29 0.59 -15.56
N MET A 184 8.05 -0.26 -14.86
CA MET A 184 8.44 -1.61 -15.31
C MET A 184 7.26 -2.45 -15.83
N HIS A 185 6.20 -2.64 -15.04
CA HIS A 185 5.08 -3.49 -15.44
C HIS A 185 4.28 -2.93 -16.62
N PRO A 186 3.95 -1.63 -16.68
CA PRO A 186 3.37 -1.04 -17.88
C PRO A 186 4.22 -1.24 -19.13
N THR A 187 5.52 -1.03 -19.03
CA THR A 187 6.44 -1.27 -20.16
C THR A 187 6.47 -2.75 -20.56
N SER A 188 6.42 -3.68 -19.58
CA SER A 188 6.31 -5.11 -19.88
C SER A 188 5.02 -5.44 -20.66
N ILE A 189 3.89 -4.83 -20.31
CA ILE A 189 2.61 -5.00 -21.03
C ILE A 189 2.76 -4.56 -22.48
N GLU A 190 3.37 -3.39 -22.72
CA GLU A 190 3.62 -2.86 -24.06
C GLU A 190 4.55 -3.75 -24.87
N GLN A 191 5.68 -4.15 -24.30
CA GLN A 191 6.70 -4.96 -24.97
C GLN A 191 6.23 -6.41 -25.28
N LEU A 192 5.23 -6.90 -24.55
CA LEU A 192 4.58 -8.18 -24.79
C LEU A 192 3.40 -8.09 -25.77
N ASP A 193 3.01 -6.87 -26.17
CA ASP A 193 1.77 -6.61 -26.91
C ASP A 193 0.55 -7.32 -26.28
N LEU A 194 0.50 -7.29 -24.93
CA LEU A 194 -0.32 -8.18 -24.11
C LEU A 194 -1.80 -8.14 -24.48
N PHE A 195 -2.32 -6.96 -24.80
CA PHE A 195 -3.73 -6.76 -25.13
C PHE A 195 -3.99 -6.77 -26.65
N GLY A 196 -2.99 -7.12 -27.46
CA GLY A 196 -3.10 -7.11 -28.92
C GLY A 196 -3.50 -5.71 -29.42
N PRO A 197 -4.55 -5.56 -30.24
CA PRO A 197 -4.93 -4.26 -30.80
C PRO A 197 -5.29 -3.19 -29.77
N TYR A 198 -5.53 -3.58 -28.51
CA TYR A 198 -5.82 -2.62 -27.43
C TYR A 198 -4.55 -2.14 -26.69
N THR A 199 -3.39 -2.72 -26.97
CA THR A 199 -2.13 -2.30 -26.35
C THR A 199 -1.79 -0.85 -26.71
N GLU A 200 -2.10 -0.40 -27.92
CA GLU A 200 -1.93 1.00 -28.34
C GLU A 200 -2.69 1.96 -27.42
N LYS A 201 -3.94 1.64 -27.07
CA LYS A 201 -4.77 2.48 -26.19
C LYS A 201 -4.24 2.52 -24.75
N PHE A 202 -3.64 1.42 -24.30
CA PHE A 202 -2.94 1.39 -23.02
C PHE A 202 -1.65 2.23 -23.07
N SER A 203 -0.89 2.17 -24.14
CA SER A 203 0.31 2.99 -24.34
C SER A 203 -0.02 4.47 -24.36
N GLU A 204 -1.11 4.90 -25.04
CA GLU A 204 -1.56 6.29 -24.99
C GLU A 204 -1.80 6.82 -23.56
N LEU A 205 -2.31 5.98 -22.65
CA LEU A 205 -2.49 6.35 -21.23
C LEU A 205 -1.15 6.64 -20.55
N LYS A 206 -0.14 5.81 -20.81
CA LYS A 206 1.21 5.97 -20.26
C LYS A 206 1.89 7.21 -20.84
N GLU A 207 1.83 7.38 -22.15
CA GLU A 207 2.38 8.53 -22.87
C GLU A 207 1.76 9.84 -22.40
N ALA A 208 0.43 9.89 -22.27
CA ALA A 208 -0.29 11.06 -21.78
C ALA A 208 0.21 11.45 -20.38
N ARG A 209 0.34 10.47 -19.47
CA ARG A 209 0.86 10.74 -18.13
C ARG A 209 2.31 11.27 -18.16
N LEU A 210 3.18 10.69 -18.99
CA LEU A 210 4.56 11.14 -19.13
C LEU A 210 4.64 12.55 -19.71
N ALA A 211 3.88 12.84 -20.77
CA ALA A 211 3.80 14.17 -21.38
C ALA A 211 3.33 15.23 -20.36
N ILE A 212 2.31 14.91 -19.54
CA ILE A 212 1.83 15.82 -18.48
C ILE A 212 2.94 16.07 -17.44
N LYS A 213 3.66 15.03 -16.99
CA LYS A 213 4.78 15.17 -16.06
C LYS A 213 5.89 16.08 -16.61
N ARG A 214 6.14 16.00 -17.93
CA ARG A 214 7.13 16.83 -18.63
C ARG A 214 6.58 18.21 -19.02
N LYS A 215 5.32 18.51 -18.71
CA LYS A 215 4.60 19.74 -19.09
C LYS A 215 4.42 19.91 -20.62
N GLU A 216 4.47 18.83 -21.36
CA GLU A 216 4.24 18.75 -22.81
C GLU A 216 2.74 18.61 -23.07
N TYR A 217 1.95 19.62 -22.64
CA TYR A 217 0.49 19.53 -22.62
C TYR A 217 -0.13 19.39 -24.01
N ASP A 218 0.46 19.99 -25.03
CA ASP A 218 -0.04 19.88 -26.42
C ASP A 218 0.06 18.45 -26.95
N SER A 219 1.14 17.74 -26.64
CA SER A 219 1.30 16.34 -26.97
C SER A 219 0.24 15.49 -26.25
N ALA A 220 0.02 15.73 -24.96
CA ALA A 220 -0.98 15.01 -24.18
C ALA A 220 -2.43 15.24 -24.69
N ARG A 221 -2.75 16.44 -25.20
CA ARG A 221 -4.07 16.80 -25.70
C ARG A 221 -4.56 15.91 -26.85
N SER A 222 -3.66 15.44 -27.69
CA SER A 222 -4.00 14.65 -28.88
C SER A 222 -4.29 13.17 -28.53
N LEU A 223 -3.87 12.71 -27.38
CA LEU A 223 -4.01 11.31 -26.96
C LEU A 223 -5.43 11.00 -26.47
N LEU A 224 -5.79 9.73 -26.42
CA LEU A 224 -7.11 9.23 -26.01
C LEU A 224 -8.28 9.91 -26.75
N ASP A 225 -8.15 10.01 -28.07
CA ASP A 225 -9.15 10.64 -28.94
C ASP A 225 -9.43 12.11 -28.57
N GLY A 226 -8.44 12.83 -28.02
CA GLY A 226 -8.55 14.23 -27.60
C GLY A 226 -9.35 14.47 -26.32
N LYS A 227 -9.78 13.44 -25.61
CA LYS A 227 -10.62 13.55 -24.41
C LYS A 227 -9.92 14.24 -23.23
N LEU A 228 -8.59 14.35 -23.28
CA LEU A 228 -7.81 14.95 -22.21
C LEU A 228 -7.76 16.49 -22.28
N GLY A 229 -8.10 17.08 -23.44
CA GLY A 229 -7.89 18.49 -23.73
C GLY A 229 -8.44 19.44 -22.67
N ARG A 230 -9.67 19.23 -22.22
CA ARG A 230 -10.33 20.09 -21.24
C ARG A 230 -9.67 20.13 -19.85
N PHE A 231 -8.97 19.07 -19.46
CA PHE A 231 -8.23 19.02 -18.20
C PHE A 231 -6.87 19.70 -18.30
N LEU A 232 -6.43 19.99 -19.52
CA LEU A 232 -5.15 20.62 -19.83
C LEU A 232 -5.31 22.08 -20.23
N ASP A 233 -6.56 22.58 -20.33
CA ASP A 233 -6.82 23.98 -20.67
C ASP A 233 -6.35 24.90 -19.55
N GLY A 234 -5.43 25.81 -19.89
CA GLY A 234 -4.84 26.75 -18.95
C GLY A 234 -3.80 26.13 -18.00
N ALA A 235 -3.35 24.90 -18.22
CA ALA A 235 -2.40 24.18 -17.38
C ALA A 235 -1.03 24.90 -17.24
N GLU A 236 -0.68 25.76 -18.19
CA GLU A 236 0.53 26.60 -18.11
C GLU A 236 0.43 27.67 -17.02
N ARG A 237 -0.80 28.07 -16.64
CA ARG A 237 -1.07 29.09 -15.60
C ARG A 237 -1.43 28.44 -14.26
N ASP A 238 -2.25 27.39 -14.32
CA ASP A 238 -2.68 26.61 -13.16
C ASP A 238 -2.58 25.10 -13.48
N PRO A 239 -1.54 24.41 -12.99
CA PRO A 239 -1.30 23.01 -13.27
C PRO A 239 -2.17 22.04 -12.44
N SER A 240 -3.06 22.53 -11.60
CA SER A 240 -3.83 21.69 -10.64
C SER A 240 -4.69 20.64 -11.35
N SER A 241 -5.41 21.03 -12.41
CA SER A 241 -6.23 20.11 -13.19
C SER A 241 -5.39 19.07 -13.97
N ALA A 242 -4.26 19.50 -14.53
CA ALA A 242 -3.30 18.60 -15.18
C ALA A 242 -2.67 17.61 -14.18
N ALA A 243 -2.36 18.06 -12.97
CA ALA A 243 -1.85 17.19 -11.90
C ALA A 243 -2.90 16.15 -11.49
N ALA A 244 -4.15 16.56 -11.33
CA ALA A 244 -5.26 15.65 -11.02
C ALA A 244 -5.47 14.61 -12.14
N LEU A 245 -5.40 15.03 -13.41
CA LEU A 245 -5.44 14.12 -14.55
C LEU A 245 -4.27 13.14 -14.53
N SER A 246 -3.03 13.62 -14.32
CA SER A 246 -1.85 12.75 -14.23
C SER A 246 -2.00 11.71 -13.12
N TYR A 247 -2.61 12.09 -12.00
CA TYR A 247 -2.90 11.18 -10.89
C TYR A 247 -3.97 10.14 -11.28
N ALA A 248 -5.06 10.56 -11.94
CA ALA A 248 -6.07 9.63 -12.43
C ALA A 248 -5.49 8.60 -13.42
N LEU A 249 -4.66 9.05 -14.36
CA LEU A 249 -3.96 8.16 -15.29
C LEU A 249 -3.01 7.18 -14.57
N LYS A 250 -2.30 7.63 -13.52
CA LYS A 250 -1.46 6.76 -12.68
C LYS A 250 -2.28 5.63 -12.05
N ILE A 251 -3.45 5.94 -11.52
CA ILE A 251 -4.34 4.93 -10.93
C ILE A 251 -4.73 3.87 -11.96
N VAL A 252 -5.14 4.30 -13.17
CA VAL A 252 -5.52 3.39 -14.26
C VAL A 252 -4.36 2.50 -14.69
N ILE A 253 -3.18 3.07 -14.92
CA ILE A 253 -1.99 2.34 -15.37
C ILE A 253 -1.58 1.28 -14.32
N ASN A 254 -1.62 1.64 -13.04
CA ASN A 254 -1.20 0.74 -11.97
C ASN A 254 -2.21 -0.40 -11.73
N ILE A 255 -3.52 -0.14 -11.82
CA ILE A 255 -4.52 -1.20 -11.60
C ILE A 255 -4.46 -2.27 -12.69
N VAL A 256 -4.10 -1.91 -13.93
CA VAL A 256 -4.04 -2.85 -15.05
C VAL A 256 -3.12 -4.02 -14.74
N TYR A 257 -1.91 -3.77 -14.25
CA TYR A 257 -0.99 -4.85 -13.86
C TYR A 257 -1.61 -5.77 -12.80
N GLY A 258 -2.19 -5.21 -11.74
CA GLY A 258 -2.86 -6.00 -10.70
C GLY A 258 -4.00 -6.85 -11.25
N LEU A 259 -4.74 -6.37 -12.25
CA LEU A 259 -5.84 -7.09 -12.88
C LEU A 259 -5.36 -8.22 -13.79
N THR A 260 -4.22 -8.07 -14.49
CA THR A 260 -3.66 -9.14 -15.33
C THR A 260 -3.22 -10.35 -14.51
N SER A 261 -2.81 -10.15 -13.27
CA SER A 261 -2.34 -11.19 -12.34
C SER A 261 -3.40 -11.66 -11.33
N ALA A 262 -4.59 -11.02 -11.31
CA ALA A 262 -5.65 -11.32 -10.36
C ALA A 262 -6.20 -12.75 -10.55
N ARG A 263 -6.55 -13.41 -9.44
CA ARG A 263 -7.11 -14.77 -9.46
C ARG A 263 -8.62 -14.81 -9.76
N PHE A 264 -9.30 -13.67 -9.68
CA PHE A 264 -10.73 -13.55 -10.02
C PHE A 264 -10.91 -13.18 -11.49
N GLU A 265 -12.04 -13.58 -12.07
CA GLU A 265 -12.39 -13.24 -13.45
C GLU A 265 -12.57 -11.74 -13.63
N ASN A 266 -11.88 -11.19 -14.61
CA ASN A 266 -11.94 -9.77 -14.97
C ASN A 266 -11.52 -9.57 -16.45
N PRO A 267 -11.86 -8.43 -17.10
CA PRO A 267 -11.58 -8.21 -18.52
C PRO A 267 -10.10 -8.19 -18.91
N PHE A 268 -9.16 -8.07 -17.96
CA PHE A 268 -7.71 -7.99 -18.21
C PHE A 268 -7.01 -9.33 -18.05
N ARG A 269 -7.71 -10.34 -17.52
CA ARG A 269 -7.11 -11.63 -17.23
C ARG A 269 -7.07 -12.51 -18.46
N ASP A 270 -5.91 -13.05 -18.78
CA ASP A 270 -5.74 -14.15 -19.73
C ASP A 270 -5.50 -15.46 -18.98
N ASN A 271 -6.35 -16.46 -19.18
CA ASN A 271 -6.25 -17.76 -18.53
C ASN A 271 -5.01 -18.57 -18.94
N ARG A 272 -4.32 -18.20 -20.02
CA ARG A 272 -3.02 -18.75 -20.43
C ARG A 272 -1.90 -18.23 -19.55
N ASN A 273 -2.03 -17.01 -19.00
CA ASN A 273 -1.05 -16.33 -18.18
C ASN A 273 -1.04 -16.89 -16.74
N LYS A 274 -0.49 -18.08 -16.57
CA LYS A 274 -0.39 -18.77 -15.27
C LYS A 274 0.85 -18.38 -14.48
N ASP A 275 1.89 -17.96 -15.16
CA ASP A 275 3.19 -17.61 -14.61
C ASP A 275 3.39 -16.09 -14.44
N ASN A 276 2.34 -15.27 -14.65
CA ASN A 276 2.40 -13.82 -14.54
C ASN A 276 3.50 -13.21 -15.42
N ILE A 277 3.39 -13.42 -16.75
CA ILE A 277 4.43 -13.02 -17.72
C ILE A 277 4.80 -11.53 -17.67
N VAL A 278 3.90 -10.66 -17.20
CA VAL A 278 4.18 -9.23 -17.07
C VAL A 278 5.26 -8.99 -16.01
N ALA A 279 5.09 -9.54 -14.81
CA ALA A 279 6.11 -9.45 -13.76
C ALA A 279 7.35 -10.25 -14.10
N LYS A 280 7.17 -11.46 -14.69
CA LYS A 280 8.28 -12.33 -15.03
C LYS A 280 9.22 -11.71 -16.08
N ARG A 281 8.68 -11.02 -17.09
CA ARG A 281 9.52 -10.35 -18.08
C ARG A 281 10.50 -9.37 -17.41
N GLY A 282 10.01 -8.54 -16.50
CA GLY A 282 10.85 -7.62 -15.73
C GLY A 282 11.84 -8.35 -14.82
N ALA A 283 11.38 -9.40 -14.14
CA ALA A 283 12.21 -10.18 -13.24
C ALA A 283 13.36 -10.90 -13.94
N LEU A 284 13.11 -11.51 -15.10
CA LEU A 284 14.15 -12.17 -15.92
C LEU A 284 15.15 -11.14 -16.44
N PHE A 285 14.67 -10.00 -16.91
CA PHE A 285 15.51 -8.86 -17.29
C PHE A 285 16.45 -8.43 -16.14
N MET A 286 15.93 -8.34 -14.90
CA MET A 286 16.73 -7.93 -13.74
C MET A 286 17.79 -8.99 -13.36
N VAL A 287 17.57 -10.29 -13.66
CA VAL A 287 18.59 -11.32 -13.53
C VAL A 287 19.70 -11.10 -14.56
N ASP A 288 19.35 -10.91 -15.84
CA ASP A 288 20.32 -10.62 -16.90
C ASP A 288 21.12 -9.35 -16.62
N LEU A 289 20.44 -8.28 -16.14
CA LEU A 289 21.09 -7.04 -15.76
C LEU A 289 22.09 -7.24 -14.61
N LYS A 290 21.72 -8.00 -13.58
CA LYS A 290 22.62 -8.31 -12.45
C LYS A 290 23.91 -8.97 -12.96
N GLU A 291 23.77 -10.00 -13.77
CA GLU A 291 24.91 -10.71 -14.34
C GLU A 291 25.77 -9.78 -15.21
N ALA A 292 25.13 -8.99 -16.08
CA ALA A 292 25.85 -8.05 -16.94
C ALA A 292 26.62 -6.99 -16.15
N VAL A 293 26.08 -6.47 -15.04
CA VAL A 293 26.77 -5.52 -14.15
C VAL A 293 27.93 -6.18 -13.42
N GLN A 294 27.73 -7.42 -12.94
CA GLN A 294 28.78 -8.19 -12.29
C GLN A 294 29.94 -8.53 -13.27
N ASP A 295 29.64 -8.83 -14.52
CA ASP A 295 30.63 -9.03 -15.57
C ASP A 295 31.47 -7.78 -15.90
N GLN A 296 30.92 -6.58 -15.64
CA GLN A 296 31.67 -5.32 -15.69
C GLN A 296 32.55 -5.10 -14.44
N GLY A 297 32.54 -6.02 -13.47
CA GLY A 297 33.36 -5.97 -12.26
C GLY A 297 32.72 -5.18 -11.10
N PHE A 298 31.45 -4.83 -11.17
CA PHE A 298 30.74 -4.13 -10.10
C PHE A 298 29.96 -5.11 -9.24
N GLN A 299 29.88 -4.82 -7.94
CA GLN A 299 29.03 -5.57 -7.02
C GLN A 299 27.59 -5.06 -7.11
N VAL A 300 26.63 -5.98 -7.20
CA VAL A 300 25.21 -5.69 -7.01
C VAL A 300 24.83 -6.16 -5.62
N VAL A 301 24.35 -5.24 -4.76
CA VAL A 301 24.05 -5.58 -3.37
C VAL A 301 22.57 -5.78 -3.10
N HIS A 302 21.69 -5.13 -3.87
CA HIS A 302 20.27 -5.26 -3.70
C HIS A 302 19.50 -5.06 -5.01
N ILE A 303 18.59 -5.97 -5.28
CA ILE A 303 17.55 -5.83 -6.30
C ILE A 303 16.20 -6.07 -5.63
N LYS A 304 15.25 -5.20 -5.91
CA LYS A 304 13.87 -5.42 -5.47
C LYS A 304 12.91 -4.97 -6.56
N THR A 305 12.39 -5.92 -7.27
CA THR A 305 11.46 -5.80 -8.40
C THR A 305 12.03 -4.98 -9.56
N ASP A 306 12.05 -3.67 -9.47
CA ASP A 306 12.39 -2.67 -10.48
C ASP A 306 13.61 -1.82 -10.13
N SER A 307 14.17 -1.97 -8.93
CA SER A 307 15.33 -1.21 -8.48
C SER A 307 16.58 -2.07 -8.33
N ILE A 308 17.74 -1.50 -8.71
CA ILE A 308 19.06 -2.09 -8.51
C ILE A 308 19.96 -1.13 -7.72
N LYS A 309 20.77 -1.66 -6.81
CA LYS A 309 21.66 -0.89 -5.93
C LYS A 309 23.10 -1.37 -6.06
N ILE A 310 24.00 -0.43 -6.35
CA ILE A 310 25.38 -0.71 -6.73
C ILE A 310 26.31 0.20 -5.95
N PRO A 311 27.12 -0.34 -5.02
CA PRO A 311 28.17 0.43 -4.33
C PRO A 311 29.26 0.89 -5.29
N GLY A 312 29.76 2.11 -5.11
CA GLY A 312 30.86 2.69 -5.88
C GLY A 312 30.59 2.75 -7.38
N ALA A 313 29.34 2.92 -7.79
CA ALA A 313 28.97 3.00 -9.20
C ALA A 313 29.60 4.23 -9.85
N THR A 314 30.26 4.04 -10.99
CA THR A 314 30.81 5.12 -11.81
C THR A 314 29.76 5.62 -12.82
N PRO A 315 29.92 6.82 -13.41
CA PRO A 315 29.04 7.27 -14.48
C PRO A 315 28.94 6.28 -15.64
N GLU A 316 30.05 5.58 -15.99
CA GLU A 316 30.09 4.63 -17.08
C GLU A 316 29.23 3.39 -16.82
N ILE A 317 29.17 2.88 -15.57
CA ILE A 317 28.29 1.75 -15.25
C ILE A 317 26.82 2.20 -15.18
N ILE A 318 26.55 3.42 -14.76
CA ILE A 318 25.19 4.00 -14.78
C ILE A 318 24.70 4.10 -16.22
N ASP A 319 25.51 4.65 -17.13
CA ASP A 319 25.19 4.74 -18.56
C ASP A 319 25.02 3.36 -19.18
N PHE A 320 25.88 2.39 -18.82
CA PHE A 320 25.75 0.99 -19.26
C PHE A 320 24.40 0.39 -18.86
N ILE A 321 23.93 0.62 -17.62
CA ILE A 321 22.65 0.10 -17.14
C ILE A 321 21.47 0.73 -17.91
N MET A 322 21.55 2.04 -18.17
CA MET A 322 20.54 2.74 -18.95
C MET A 322 20.46 2.17 -20.37
N ASP A 323 21.61 2.01 -21.03
CA ASP A 323 21.68 1.45 -22.38
C ASP A 323 21.22 -0.01 -22.42
N PHE A 324 21.57 -0.81 -21.41
CA PHE A 324 21.14 -2.20 -21.31
C PHE A 324 19.61 -2.26 -21.13
N GLY A 325 19.05 -1.39 -20.30
CA GLY A 325 17.60 -1.25 -20.14
C GLY A 325 16.89 -0.93 -21.46
N HIS A 326 17.41 0.03 -22.22
CA HIS A 326 16.84 0.44 -23.51
C HIS A 326 16.75 -0.71 -24.52
N GLN A 327 17.68 -1.66 -24.52
CA GLN A 327 17.65 -2.83 -25.40
C GLN A 327 16.42 -3.72 -25.14
N TYR A 328 15.88 -3.69 -23.91
CA TYR A 328 14.69 -4.42 -23.50
C TYR A 328 13.43 -3.50 -23.44
N GLY A 329 13.57 -2.21 -23.83
CA GLY A 329 12.50 -1.22 -23.79
C GLY A 329 12.26 -0.61 -22.42
N TYR A 330 13.14 -0.84 -21.44
CA TYR A 330 13.03 -0.22 -20.12
C TYR A 330 13.85 1.07 -20.04
N GLU A 331 13.29 2.08 -19.39
CA GLU A 331 13.98 3.31 -19.02
C GLU A 331 14.38 3.26 -17.54
N PHE A 332 15.65 3.43 -17.22
CA PHE A 332 16.12 3.61 -15.86
C PHE A 332 16.21 5.10 -15.49
N GLU A 333 15.82 5.40 -14.26
CA GLU A 333 16.07 6.69 -13.60
C GLU A 333 17.14 6.47 -12.52
N HIS A 334 18.17 7.30 -12.50
CA HIS A 334 19.12 7.35 -11.38
C HIS A 334 18.49 8.22 -10.30
N GLU A 335 17.90 7.59 -9.28
CA GLU A 335 17.17 8.30 -8.22
C GLU A 335 18.08 9.05 -7.26
N GLY A 336 19.32 8.61 -7.11
CA GLY A 336 20.31 9.22 -6.23
C GLY A 336 21.40 8.22 -5.81
N THR A 337 22.26 8.69 -4.91
CA THR A 337 23.33 7.86 -4.34
C THR A 337 23.28 7.96 -2.82
N TYR A 338 23.07 6.84 -2.17
CA TYR A 338 23.15 6.76 -0.72
C TYR A 338 24.62 6.82 -0.28
N ASP A 339 24.97 7.82 0.50
CA ASP A 339 26.30 7.89 1.12
C ASP A 339 26.50 6.78 2.16
N ARG A 340 25.39 6.26 2.73
CA ARG A 340 25.38 5.13 3.66
C ARG A 340 24.19 4.23 3.40
N PHE A 341 24.44 2.92 3.40
CA PHE A 341 23.42 1.91 3.16
C PHE A 341 23.71 0.69 4.02
N CYS A 342 22.79 0.37 4.94
CA CYS A 342 22.83 -0.86 5.72
C CYS A 342 21.69 -1.77 5.27
N LEU A 343 22.02 -2.83 4.55
CA LEU A 343 21.07 -3.85 4.09
C LEU A 343 21.03 -4.98 5.12
N VAL A 344 19.89 -5.14 5.78
CA VAL A 344 19.68 -6.20 6.77
C VAL A 344 19.21 -7.50 6.11
N ASN A 345 18.30 -7.39 5.16
CA ASN A 345 17.81 -8.50 4.33
C ASN A 345 17.13 -7.94 3.07
N ASP A 346 16.52 -8.80 2.26
CA ASP A 346 15.83 -8.48 1.01
C ASP A 346 14.67 -7.49 1.13
N ALA A 347 14.15 -7.27 2.32
CA ALA A 347 12.99 -6.41 2.59
C ALA A 347 13.29 -5.27 3.58
N VAL A 348 14.45 -5.25 4.22
CA VAL A 348 14.76 -4.36 5.34
C VAL A 348 16.12 -3.70 5.16
N TYR A 349 16.12 -2.38 5.11
CA TYR A 349 17.35 -1.58 5.06
C TYR A 349 17.17 -0.20 5.69
N ILE A 350 18.29 0.44 5.99
CA ILE A 350 18.38 1.84 6.34
C ILE A 350 19.41 2.51 5.43
N ALA A 351 19.10 3.70 4.96
CA ALA A 351 19.95 4.45 4.03
C ALA A 351 20.00 5.92 4.40
N ARG A 352 21.10 6.60 4.02
CA ARG A 352 21.26 8.03 4.15
C ARG A 352 21.65 8.64 2.79
N ASP A 353 21.01 9.76 2.45
CA ASP A 353 21.37 10.63 1.34
C ASP A 353 21.57 12.04 1.89
N GLY A 354 22.81 12.45 2.02
CA GLY A 354 23.18 13.70 2.68
C GLY A 354 22.65 13.76 4.13
N ALA A 355 21.69 14.65 4.38
CA ALA A 355 21.05 14.78 5.70
C ALA A 355 19.80 13.93 5.88
N ALA A 356 19.29 13.32 4.80
CA ALA A 356 18.02 12.60 4.81
C ALA A 356 18.23 11.10 5.10
N TRP A 357 17.52 10.58 6.11
CA TRP A 357 17.47 9.16 6.41
C TRP A 357 16.22 8.52 5.82
N THR A 358 16.39 7.35 5.25
CA THR A 358 15.30 6.51 4.73
C THR A 358 15.35 5.15 5.37
N ALA A 359 14.22 4.70 5.93
CA ALA A 359 14.06 3.40 6.53
C ALA A 359 13.04 2.55 5.76
N VAL A 360 13.38 1.29 5.52
CA VAL A 360 12.47 0.28 4.99
C VAL A 360 12.45 -0.91 5.92
N GLY A 361 11.24 -1.32 6.34
CA GLY A 361 11.00 -2.33 7.34
C GLY A 361 10.44 -1.77 8.64
N ALA A 362 9.40 -2.44 9.18
CA ALA A 362 8.61 -1.94 10.32
C ALA A 362 9.47 -1.61 11.56
N GLN A 363 10.52 -2.39 11.80
CA GLN A 363 11.42 -2.19 12.96
C GLN A 363 12.19 -0.87 12.91
N PHE A 364 12.50 -0.36 11.70
CA PHE A 364 13.21 0.92 11.55
C PHE A 364 12.26 2.08 11.27
N GLN A 365 11.08 1.80 10.72
CA GLN A 365 10.05 2.81 10.44
C GLN A 365 9.23 3.19 11.68
N HIS A 366 9.40 2.46 12.81
CA HIS A 366 8.75 2.84 14.06
C HIS A 366 9.19 4.25 14.47
N PRO A 367 8.28 5.22 14.70
CA PRO A 367 8.67 6.62 14.91
C PRO A 367 9.66 6.82 16.05
N PHE A 368 9.44 6.15 17.18
CA PHE A 368 10.39 6.20 18.31
C PHE A 368 11.78 5.69 17.90
N VAL A 369 11.85 4.51 17.26
CA VAL A 369 13.12 3.90 16.85
C VAL A 369 13.83 4.77 15.82
N PHE A 370 13.10 5.26 14.81
CA PHE A 370 13.65 6.08 13.75
C PHE A 370 14.25 7.39 14.29
N LYS A 371 13.51 8.06 15.17
CA LYS A 371 14.00 9.29 15.81
C LYS A 371 15.19 9.04 16.74
N GLN A 372 15.16 7.97 17.52
CA GLN A 372 16.21 7.67 18.47
C GLN A 372 17.51 7.17 17.83
N LEU A 373 17.44 6.53 16.66
CA LEU A 373 18.62 5.95 16.02
C LEU A 373 19.17 6.78 14.86
N PHE A 374 18.34 7.60 14.19
CA PHE A 374 18.75 8.19 12.91
C PHE A 374 18.59 9.71 12.83
N THR A 375 17.45 10.27 13.21
CA THR A 375 17.22 11.72 13.06
C THR A 375 17.46 12.51 14.33
N PHE A 376 17.42 11.89 15.49
CA PHE A 376 17.60 12.52 16.81
C PHE A 376 16.62 13.67 17.08
N GLU A 377 15.46 13.62 16.44
CA GLU A 377 14.39 14.56 16.66
C GLU A 377 13.72 14.38 18.03
N GLU A 378 13.12 15.45 18.54
CA GLU A 378 12.34 15.41 19.78
C GLU A 378 11.15 14.46 19.65
N LEU A 379 10.98 13.60 20.65
CA LEU A 379 9.86 12.66 20.70
C LEU A 379 8.57 13.38 21.04
N GLN A 380 7.51 13.01 20.34
CA GLN A 380 6.16 13.51 20.54
C GLN A 380 5.25 12.39 21.06
N PHE A 381 4.13 12.73 21.66
CA PHE A 381 3.16 11.75 22.18
C PHE A 381 2.82 10.64 21.16
N ASN A 382 2.63 10.99 19.90
CA ASN A 382 2.28 10.01 18.87
C ASN A 382 3.39 8.99 18.58
N ASP A 383 4.65 9.28 18.92
CA ASP A 383 5.78 8.34 18.76
C ASP A 383 5.70 7.17 19.74
N PHE A 384 4.88 7.31 20.79
CA PHE A 384 4.59 6.29 21.78
C PHE A 384 3.27 5.54 21.52
N CYS A 385 2.63 5.76 20.38
CA CYS A 385 1.36 5.15 20.03
C CYS A 385 1.54 3.97 19.10
N GLU A 386 0.99 2.82 19.50
CA GLU A 386 1.04 1.56 18.78
C GLU A 386 -0.31 1.22 18.17
N THR A 387 -0.40 1.14 16.86
CA THR A 387 -1.61 0.65 16.20
C THR A 387 -1.59 -0.87 16.12
N ARG A 388 -2.64 -1.51 16.61
CA ARG A 388 -2.85 -2.95 16.52
C ARG A 388 -4.16 -3.25 15.80
N ASN A 389 -4.15 -4.31 14.99
CA ASN A 389 -5.35 -4.79 14.34
C ASN A 389 -5.41 -6.32 14.30
N VAL A 390 -6.62 -6.86 14.29
CA VAL A 390 -6.90 -8.28 14.13
C VAL A 390 -7.84 -8.50 12.95
N THR A 391 -7.59 -9.55 12.19
CA THR A 391 -8.41 -9.89 11.00
C THR A 391 -9.65 -10.69 11.34
N GLN A 392 -9.66 -11.36 12.49
CA GLN A 392 -10.75 -12.19 12.97
C GLN A 392 -10.93 -12.00 14.47
N GLY A 393 -12.17 -12.00 14.93
CA GLY A 393 -12.53 -11.71 16.32
C GLY A 393 -12.42 -10.22 16.63
N SER A 394 -12.36 -9.87 17.90
CA SER A 394 -12.19 -8.51 18.41
C SER A 394 -11.11 -8.45 19.48
N MET A 395 -10.52 -7.27 19.65
CA MET A 395 -9.57 -7.01 20.74
C MET A 395 -10.30 -6.52 21.98
N TYR A 396 -9.76 -6.88 23.13
CA TYR A 396 -10.21 -6.47 24.46
C TYR A 396 -9.00 -6.09 25.31
N LEU A 397 -9.14 -5.02 26.09
CA LEU A 397 -8.23 -4.70 27.19
C LEU A 397 -8.76 -5.34 28.45
N ASP A 398 -7.96 -6.20 29.05
CA ASP A 398 -8.24 -6.93 30.27
C ASP A 398 -7.49 -6.26 31.43
N PHE A 399 -8.26 -5.54 32.25
CA PHE A 399 -7.75 -4.86 33.46
C PHE A 399 -7.82 -5.75 34.69
N SER A 400 -8.34 -6.99 34.58
CA SER A 400 -8.40 -7.93 35.69
C SER A 400 -7.01 -8.18 36.26
N ASP A 401 -6.98 -8.27 37.57
CA ASP A 401 -5.81 -8.67 38.32
C ASP A 401 -6.00 -10.13 38.75
N PRO A 402 -5.30 -11.09 38.10
CA PRO A 402 -5.43 -12.51 38.42
C PRO A 402 -5.00 -12.84 39.87
N ASP A 403 -4.16 -11.98 40.49
CA ASP A 403 -3.77 -12.15 41.88
C ASP A 403 -4.86 -11.73 42.86
N ASN A 404 -5.82 -10.88 42.43
CA ASN A 404 -6.98 -10.45 43.21
C ASN A 404 -8.30 -11.18 42.87
N GLY A 405 -8.29 -12.07 41.87
CA GLY A 405 -9.48 -12.88 41.49
C GLY A 405 -10.58 -12.11 40.76
N ASP A 406 -10.27 -10.94 40.25
CA ASP A 406 -11.19 -10.09 39.48
C ASP A 406 -11.05 -10.44 38.00
N PHE A 407 -12.07 -11.09 37.42
CA PHE A 407 -12.03 -11.59 36.04
C PHE A 407 -12.97 -10.87 35.06
N ASP A 408 -13.69 -9.84 35.49
CA ASP A 408 -14.82 -9.28 34.75
C ASP A 408 -14.55 -7.88 34.15
N GLU A 409 -13.32 -7.36 34.18
CA GLU A 409 -13.00 -6.03 33.66
C GLU A 409 -12.38 -6.05 32.24
N MET A 410 -13.05 -6.67 31.29
CA MET A 410 -12.63 -6.59 29.90
C MET A 410 -13.35 -5.46 29.17
N VAL A 411 -12.58 -4.55 28.58
CA VAL A 411 -13.10 -3.45 27.74
C VAL A 411 -12.94 -3.80 26.27
N HIS A 412 -14.05 -3.81 25.52
CA HIS A 412 -14.06 -4.04 24.10
C HIS A 412 -13.37 -2.88 23.34
N VAL A 413 -12.48 -3.24 22.42
CA VAL A 413 -11.73 -2.27 21.58
C VAL A 413 -12.10 -2.38 20.11
N GLY A 414 -12.67 -3.51 19.69
CA GLY A 414 -12.94 -3.78 18.28
C GLY A 414 -11.79 -4.44 17.55
N ARG A 415 -11.78 -4.34 16.22
CA ARG A 415 -10.77 -5.01 15.38
C ARG A 415 -9.49 -4.20 15.20
N THR A 416 -9.53 -2.90 15.42
CA THR A 416 -8.39 -1.99 15.27
C THR A 416 -8.38 -1.02 16.43
N GLY A 417 -7.22 -0.73 16.99
CA GLY A 417 -7.05 0.24 18.08
C GLY A 417 -5.65 0.83 18.09
N SER A 418 -5.51 1.99 18.72
CA SER A 418 -4.22 2.61 19.02
C SER A 418 -4.01 2.64 20.52
N PHE A 419 -2.83 2.25 20.96
CA PHE A 419 -2.52 1.97 22.36
C PHE A 419 -1.19 2.60 22.77
N VAL A 420 -1.04 2.85 24.07
CA VAL A 420 0.22 3.28 24.67
C VAL A 420 0.57 2.28 25.79
N PRO A 421 1.81 1.77 25.84
CA PRO A 421 2.25 0.93 26.94
C PRO A 421 2.48 1.78 28.19
N VAL A 422 1.99 1.33 29.33
CA VAL A 422 2.05 2.08 30.60
C VAL A 422 2.51 1.22 31.76
N LEU A 423 3.20 1.83 32.73
CA LEU A 423 3.62 1.16 33.94
C LEU A 423 2.45 0.90 34.88
N ASN A 424 1.50 1.83 34.97
CA ASN A 424 0.40 1.78 35.92
C ASN A 424 -0.97 1.91 35.26
N GLY A 425 -1.98 1.18 35.78
CA GLY A 425 -3.37 1.30 35.35
C GLY A 425 -3.65 0.92 33.91
N GLY A 426 -2.85 0.04 33.33
CA GLY A 426 -3.05 -0.55 32.01
C GLY A 426 -3.61 -1.96 32.08
N GLY A 427 -4.15 -2.46 30.95
CA GLY A 427 -4.66 -3.82 30.78
C GLY A 427 -3.79 -4.69 29.86
N ASN A 428 -4.00 -5.99 29.89
CA ASN A 428 -3.47 -6.90 28.89
C ASN A 428 -4.31 -6.83 27.61
N LEU A 429 -3.66 -6.83 26.44
CA LEU A 429 -4.39 -6.77 25.18
C LEU A 429 -4.62 -8.17 24.60
N TRP A 430 -5.87 -8.60 24.61
CA TRP A 430 -6.29 -9.90 24.12
C TRP A 430 -7.11 -9.80 22.84
N ARG A 431 -6.99 -10.79 21.97
CA ARG A 431 -7.93 -11.09 20.91
C ARG A 431 -8.86 -12.21 21.32
N VAL A 432 -10.15 -11.96 21.28
CA VAL A 432 -11.19 -13.00 21.48
C VAL A 432 -11.64 -13.50 20.11
N LYS A 433 -11.52 -14.81 19.91
CA LYS A 433 -11.99 -15.51 18.71
C LYS A 433 -12.55 -16.86 19.12
N ASP A 434 -13.79 -17.16 18.68
CA ASP A 434 -14.48 -18.44 18.98
C ASP A 434 -14.44 -18.78 20.48
N GLY A 435 -14.67 -17.79 21.33
CA GLY A 435 -14.66 -17.92 22.79
C GLY A 435 -13.28 -18.17 23.41
N LYS A 436 -12.17 -18.04 22.65
CA LYS A 436 -10.81 -18.24 23.12
C LYS A 436 -10.03 -16.93 23.14
N LEU A 437 -9.15 -16.79 24.15
CA LEU A 437 -8.24 -15.66 24.30
C LEU A 437 -6.89 -15.96 23.64
N TYR A 438 -6.40 -14.99 22.87
CA TYR A 438 -5.08 -15.01 22.28
C TYR A 438 -4.40 -13.68 22.55
N ALA A 439 -3.15 -13.68 22.95
CA ALA A 439 -2.39 -12.44 23.06
C ALA A 439 -2.28 -11.77 21.68
N VAL A 440 -2.48 -10.47 21.61
CA VAL A 440 -2.22 -9.70 20.39
C VAL A 440 -0.72 -9.66 20.13
N ALA A 441 -0.33 -9.82 18.87
CA ALA A 441 1.09 -9.89 18.51
C ALA A 441 1.86 -8.64 18.99
N GLY A 442 3.00 -8.85 19.65
CA GLY A 442 3.88 -7.80 20.12
C GLY A 442 3.39 -7.04 21.37
N THR A 443 2.37 -7.55 22.08
CA THR A 443 1.84 -6.86 23.26
C THR A 443 2.05 -7.60 24.57
N LYS A 444 2.43 -8.88 24.50
CA LYS A 444 2.61 -9.73 25.68
C LYS A 444 3.78 -9.24 26.54
N GLY A 445 3.54 -9.09 27.82
CA GLY A 445 4.54 -8.69 28.82
C GLY A 445 4.48 -7.21 29.20
N TRP A 446 3.65 -6.43 28.52
CA TRP A 446 3.39 -5.02 28.83
C TRP A 446 1.91 -4.78 29.10
N ARG A 447 1.60 -3.68 29.81
CA ARG A 447 0.25 -3.23 30.10
C ARG A 447 -0.09 -2.05 29.20
N TRP A 448 -1.32 -1.98 28.70
CA TRP A 448 -1.73 -1.05 27.65
C TRP A 448 -2.93 -0.24 28.05
N VAL A 449 -3.00 1.00 27.56
CA VAL A 449 -4.21 1.82 27.57
C VAL A 449 -4.51 2.28 26.13
N ILE A 450 -5.77 2.58 25.83
CA ILE A 450 -6.18 3.17 24.56
C ILE A 450 -5.57 4.56 24.45
N ARG A 451 -5.15 4.97 23.25
CA ARG A 451 -4.53 6.28 22.96
C ARG A 451 -5.30 7.45 23.56
N ASP A 452 -6.63 7.45 23.46
CA ASP A 452 -7.43 8.59 23.94
C ASP A 452 -7.40 8.69 25.47
N VAL A 453 -7.42 7.56 26.18
CA VAL A 453 -7.19 7.53 27.64
C VAL A 453 -5.76 7.97 27.98
N ALA A 454 -4.76 7.58 27.18
CA ALA A 454 -3.39 8.05 27.38
C ALA A 454 -3.27 9.56 27.21
N LYS A 455 -3.94 10.14 26.20
CA LYS A 455 -3.99 11.62 26.03
C LYS A 455 -4.61 12.35 27.19
N GLU A 456 -5.71 11.84 27.74
CA GLU A 456 -6.33 12.42 28.93
C GLU A 456 -5.38 12.37 30.13
N ARG A 457 -4.69 11.24 30.34
CA ARG A 457 -3.68 11.10 31.41
C ARG A 457 -2.49 12.03 31.18
N GLU A 458 -2.02 12.20 29.94
CA GLU A 458 -0.95 13.14 29.60
C GLU A 458 -1.34 14.58 29.97
N ALA A 459 -2.54 15.00 29.58
CA ALA A 459 -3.07 16.34 29.88
C ALA A 459 -3.19 16.60 31.38
N ASN A 460 -3.43 15.57 32.19
CA ASN A 460 -3.50 15.63 33.64
C ASN A 460 -2.15 15.44 34.34
N GLY A 461 -1.07 15.13 33.61
CA GLY A 461 0.23 14.81 34.19
C GLY A 461 0.31 13.43 34.89
N GLU A 462 -0.60 12.52 34.52
CA GLU A 462 -0.75 11.19 35.12
C GLU A 462 -0.26 10.06 34.22
N LEU A 463 0.22 10.38 32.99
CA LEU A 463 0.68 9.36 32.04
C LEU A 463 2.08 8.89 32.43
N ASP A 464 2.19 7.62 32.71
CA ASP A 464 3.45 6.94 33.03
C ASP A 464 3.74 5.86 31.97
N ILE A 465 4.44 6.28 30.90
CA ILE A 465 4.76 5.42 29.75
C ILE A 465 5.77 4.35 30.15
N ASP A 466 5.50 3.10 29.80
CA ASP A 466 6.49 2.02 29.98
C ASP A 466 7.58 2.10 28.89
N MET A 467 8.63 2.84 29.20
CA MET A 467 9.76 3.01 28.30
C MET A 467 10.53 1.72 28.02
N THR A 468 10.36 0.68 28.84
CA THR A 468 11.03 -0.62 28.61
C THR A 468 10.58 -1.27 27.30
N TYR A 469 9.33 -1.02 26.89
CA TYR A 469 8.80 -1.45 25.60
C TYR A 469 9.58 -0.83 24.43
N PHE A 470 9.76 0.48 24.46
CA PHE A 470 10.43 1.23 23.37
C PHE A 470 11.92 0.96 23.34
N GLU A 471 12.56 0.82 24.50
CA GLU A 471 13.96 0.41 24.60
C GLU A 471 14.17 -1.00 24.03
N HIS A 472 13.21 -1.90 24.21
CA HIS A 472 13.24 -3.22 23.59
C HIS A 472 13.17 -3.13 22.06
N LEU A 473 12.28 -2.30 21.50
CA LEU A 473 12.21 -2.07 20.05
C LEU A 473 13.51 -1.47 19.51
N ARG A 474 14.04 -0.45 20.20
CA ARG A 474 15.31 0.19 19.85
C ARG A 474 16.46 -0.81 19.86
N GLN A 475 16.54 -1.66 20.87
CA GLN A 475 17.61 -2.66 20.97
C GLN A 475 17.51 -3.71 19.87
N GLN A 476 16.31 -4.17 19.52
CA GLN A 476 16.11 -5.09 18.39
C GLN A 476 16.59 -4.48 17.06
N ALA A 477 16.31 -3.19 16.83
CA ALA A 477 16.77 -2.48 15.65
C ALA A 477 18.31 -2.34 15.64
N LEU A 478 18.92 -1.98 16.77
CA LEU A 478 20.38 -1.92 16.92
C LEU A 478 21.05 -3.28 16.68
N ASP A 479 20.49 -4.35 17.23
CA ASP A 479 21.02 -5.70 17.05
C ASP A 479 20.98 -6.14 15.58
N ALA A 480 19.93 -5.73 14.85
CA ALA A 480 19.81 -6.00 13.42
C ALA A 480 20.89 -5.26 12.60
N ILE A 481 21.18 -4.01 12.93
CA ILE A 481 22.25 -3.22 12.30
C ILE A 481 23.62 -3.81 12.66
N ASN A 482 23.85 -4.09 13.95
CA ASN A 482 25.14 -4.57 14.45
C ASN A 482 25.52 -5.97 13.93
N LYS A 483 24.57 -6.73 13.40
CA LYS A 483 24.86 -7.97 12.65
C LYS A 483 25.53 -7.70 11.30
N GLN A 484 25.35 -6.51 10.75
CA GLN A 484 25.92 -6.13 9.46
C GLN A 484 27.20 -5.31 9.59
N GLY A 485 27.43 -4.69 10.75
CA GLY A 485 28.60 -3.86 11.08
C GLY A 485 28.32 -2.99 12.30
N SER A 486 29.25 -2.11 12.66
CA SER A 486 29.10 -1.21 13.81
C SER A 486 28.07 -0.12 13.53
N TYR A 487 27.02 -0.03 14.37
CA TYR A 487 26.07 1.08 14.32
C TYR A 487 26.76 2.42 14.54
N GLU A 488 27.72 2.52 15.47
CA GLU A 488 28.44 3.76 15.76
C GLU A 488 29.23 4.25 14.54
N ASP A 489 29.90 3.36 13.81
CA ASP A 489 30.60 3.70 12.57
C ASP A 489 29.61 4.07 11.47
N PHE A 490 28.45 3.42 11.44
CA PHE A 490 27.39 3.69 10.45
C PHE A 490 26.76 5.07 10.64
N ILE A 491 26.61 5.55 11.89
CA ILE A 491 26.03 6.88 12.19
C ILE A 491 27.08 7.98 12.12
N ASN A 492 28.32 7.76 12.66
CA ASN A 492 29.27 8.81 12.98
C ASN A 492 30.40 9.00 11.96
N LYS A 493 30.51 8.20 10.90
CA LYS A 493 31.54 8.46 9.88
C LYS A 493 31.29 9.81 9.20
N GLU A 494 31.81 10.88 9.81
CA GLU A 494 32.13 12.09 9.08
C GLU A 494 33.49 11.86 8.37
N GLU A 495 33.50 12.05 7.08
CA GLU A 495 34.71 12.43 6.35
C GLU A 495 34.54 13.78 5.70
#